data_ef3351db5d4d448c313f18061ad563a7
#
_entry.id   ef3351db5d4d448c313f18061ad563a7
#
_cell.length_a   1.000
_cell.length_b   1.000
_cell.length_c   1.000
_cell.angle_alpha   90.00
_cell.angle_beta   90.00
_cell.angle_gamma   90.00
#
_symmetry.space_group_name_H-M   'P 1'
#
loop_
_entity.id
_entity.type
_entity.pdbx_description
1 polymer ?
#
loop_
_entity_poly.entity_id
_entity_poly.type
_entity_poly.pdbx_seq_one_letter_code
_entity_poly.pdbx_strand_id
1 'polypeptide(L)'
;MRKIKTILMAITTVAALSSCSKEDNNNSKQENGGQSNPEQPQKPDEKKPDETTGKVSLQFDHYVGAEKLTLGTDAAGAKAYTSNGQTLKFSEVKYVITNVVLVKADGSKVPYHTEDLDKGGFLINQADAASLAPVLNEIPSGEYKGIEFGLGVKKELNNLSLQDKFPNFYKLTGSFKQKEIMHWEWANGYRFVKLEGWYSNPTPPGKDKEGNPLPAITDGELSIHIGSAFKGTKIVNGEDIKIENEILNTDRDAFRFVSLDFPKNLSVKGGATAKVTIKADFDKLINGTNKISLNGKIPVVHSLANMFPFVNNIGGNQGIDGKQIIIKDIPTKKNPDPKDPQSGLDNSKLDKVGMFSVLNVE
;
A
#
# COMPACT_ATOMS: atom_id res chain seq x y z
N MET A 1 42.72 -3.57 -33.73
CA MET A 1 43.18 -2.18 -33.67
C MET A 1 42.04 -1.26 -34.12
N ARG A 2 41.28 -0.65 -33.24
CA ARG A 2 40.35 0.44 -33.53
C ARG A 2 40.47 1.49 -32.41
N LYS A 3 40.67 2.71 -32.82
CA LYS A 3 41.14 3.86 -32.06
C LYS A 3 40.07 4.41 -31.13
N ILE A 4 40.47 4.65 -29.88
CA ILE A 4 39.73 5.41 -28.87
C ILE A 4 39.83 6.90 -29.25
N LYS A 5 38.70 7.59 -29.35
CA LYS A 5 38.66 9.05 -29.41
C LYS A 5 38.19 9.59 -28.05
N THR A 6 39.12 10.20 -27.37
CA THR A 6 38.89 11.00 -26.17
C THR A 6 38.35 12.35 -26.59
N ILE A 7 37.20 12.75 -26.06
CA ILE A 7 36.68 14.12 -26.18
C ILE A 7 36.78 14.77 -24.81
N LEU A 8 37.64 15.79 -24.77
CA LEU A 8 37.84 16.71 -23.66
C LEU A 8 36.78 17.80 -23.80
N MET A 9 35.97 18.06 -22.78
CA MET A 9 35.04 19.19 -22.77
C MET A 9 35.38 20.10 -21.58
N ALA A 10 35.69 21.34 -21.94
CA ALA A 10 36.18 22.42 -21.06
C ALA A 10 35.02 22.97 -20.20
N ILE A 11 35.34 23.25 -18.96
CA ILE A 11 34.49 23.96 -18.01
C ILE A 11 34.78 25.46 -18.14
N THR A 12 33.76 26.26 -18.42
CA THR A 12 33.82 27.71 -18.33
C THR A 12 32.99 28.18 -17.14
N THR A 13 33.68 28.67 -16.15
CA THR A 13 33.14 29.43 -15.00
C THR A 13 32.89 30.89 -15.41
N VAL A 14 31.68 31.39 -15.17
CA VAL A 14 31.35 32.81 -15.25
C VAL A 14 31.06 33.29 -13.83
N ALA A 15 31.92 34.21 -13.38
CA ALA A 15 31.72 35.00 -12.17
C ALA A 15 31.01 36.32 -12.55
N ALA A 16 29.94 36.67 -11.85
CA ALA A 16 29.31 37.97 -11.95
C ALA A 16 29.54 38.76 -10.65
N LEU A 17 30.16 39.92 -10.82
CA LEU A 17 30.50 40.88 -9.78
C LEU A 17 29.29 41.79 -9.48
N SER A 18 29.04 42.03 -8.21
CA SER A 18 28.16 43.02 -7.68
C SER A 18 28.81 44.42 -7.74
N SER A 19 28.06 45.44 -8.13
CA SER A 19 28.46 46.83 -8.02
C SER A 19 27.44 47.56 -7.15
N CYS A 20 27.93 48.12 -6.07
CA CYS A 20 27.32 49.18 -5.27
C CYS A 20 27.49 50.53 -5.96
N SER A 21 26.48 51.39 -5.90
CA SER A 21 26.69 52.82 -6.00
C SER A 21 25.85 53.54 -4.94
N LYS A 22 26.57 54.35 -4.13
CA LYS A 22 26.03 55.38 -3.25
C LYS A 22 25.89 56.67 -4.09
N GLU A 23 24.90 57.47 -3.79
CA GLU A 23 25.01 58.93 -3.92
C GLU A 23 24.20 59.61 -2.83
N ASP A 24 24.93 60.52 -2.14
CA ASP A 24 24.45 61.42 -1.14
C ASP A 24 23.77 62.61 -1.82
N ASN A 25 22.81 63.30 -1.17
CA ASN A 25 22.82 64.75 -1.13
C ASN A 25 22.03 65.33 0.04
N ASN A 26 22.71 66.19 0.71
CA ASN A 26 22.35 67.12 1.77
C ASN A 26 21.26 68.10 1.35
N ASN A 27 20.37 68.55 2.25
CA ASN A 27 20.37 69.91 2.69
C ASN A 27 19.53 70.19 3.94
N SER A 28 20.11 70.98 4.80
CA SER A 28 19.70 71.50 6.11
C SER A 28 18.46 72.41 6.10
N LYS A 29 17.64 72.37 7.17
CA LYS A 29 17.35 73.58 7.99
C LYS A 29 16.73 73.23 9.32
N GLN A 30 17.24 73.81 10.32
CA GLN A 30 16.94 73.82 11.73
C GLN A 30 15.72 74.70 12.00
N GLU A 31 14.80 74.27 12.92
CA GLU A 31 14.22 75.15 13.94
C GLU A 31 13.52 74.32 15.07
N ASN A 32 13.62 74.88 16.24
CA ASN A 32 13.36 74.46 17.58
C ASN A 32 11.92 74.15 17.93
N GLY A 33 11.74 73.23 18.93
CA GLY A 33 10.80 73.45 20.00
C GLY A 33 9.84 72.25 20.32
N GLY A 34 9.98 71.70 21.52
CA GLY A 34 8.84 70.98 22.15
C GLY A 34 9.08 69.53 22.46
N GLN A 35 9.52 69.25 23.69
CA GLN A 35 9.49 67.93 24.30
C GLN A 35 8.08 67.39 24.37
N SER A 36 7.84 66.26 23.72
CA SER A 36 6.87 65.28 24.13
C SER A 36 7.39 63.93 23.63
N ASN A 37 7.67 63.05 24.57
CA ASN A 37 8.11 61.68 24.35
C ASN A 37 7.00 60.91 23.60
N PRO A 38 7.15 60.44 22.35
CA PRO A 38 6.18 59.60 21.74
C PRO A 38 6.43 58.19 22.23
N GLU A 39 5.42 57.57 22.85
CA GLU A 39 5.30 56.11 23.01
C GLU A 39 5.71 55.42 21.71
N GLN A 40 6.70 54.56 21.84
CA GLN A 40 7.12 53.67 20.77
C GLN A 40 5.89 52.85 20.36
N PRO A 41 5.47 52.84 19.09
CA PRO A 41 4.41 51.96 18.66
C PRO A 41 4.85 50.50 18.96
N GLN A 42 4.16 49.83 19.83
CA GLN A 42 4.29 48.38 19.98
C GLN A 42 4.07 47.80 18.59
N LYS A 43 5.12 47.12 18.08
CA LYS A 43 5.03 46.31 16.88
C LYS A 43 3.86 45.38 17.09
N PRO A 44 2.85 45.33 16.19
CA PRO A 44 1.79 44.35 16.33
C PRO A 44 2.43 42.99 16.44
N ASP A 45 2.06 42.21 17.44
CA ASP A 45 2.41 40.78 17.51
C ASP A 45 2.03 40.20 16.16
N GLU A 46 3.03 39.78 15.39
CA GLU A 46 2.83 38.98 14.22
C GLU A 46 2.15 37.70 14.70
N LYS A 47 0.82 37.64 14.64
CA LYS A 47 0.06 36.42 14.78
C LYS A 47 0.65 35.45 13.76
N LYS A 48 1.44 34.48 14.27
CA LYS A 48 1.86 33.33 13.47
C LYS A 48 0.61 32.82 12.78
N PRO A 49 0.61 32.63 11.43
CA PRO A 49 -0.57 32.14 10.74
C PRO A 49 -1.08 30.92 11.49
N ASP A 50 -2.36 30.85 11.81
CA ASP A 50 -2.97 29.65 12.36
C ASP A 50 -2.64 28.53 11.39
N GLU A 51 -1.77 27.60 11.79
CA GLU A 51 -1.45 26.44 10.98
C GLU A 51 -2.72 25.62 10.84
N THR A 52 -3.36 25.72 9.67
CA THR A 52 -4.66 25.10 9.39
C THR A 52 -4.52 23.62 9.06
N THR A 53 -3.29 23.11 8.92
CA THR A 53 -2.99 21.72 8.55
C THR A 53 -1.95 21.09 9.47
N GLY A 54 -2.11 19.80 9.74
CA GLY A 54 -1.15 18.95 10.44
C GLY A 54 -0.73 17.77 9.59
N LYS A 55 -0.20 16.74 10.25
CA LYS A 55 0.21 15.49 9.62
C LYS A 55 -0.48 14.32 10.32
N VAL A 56 -0.66 13.21 9.59
CA VAL A 56 -1.10 11.93 10.16
C VAL A 56 -0.11 10.85 9.76
N SER A 57 0.54 10.22 10.73
CA SER A 57 1.38 9.04 10.53
C SER A 57 0.51 7.79 10.64
N LEU A 58 0.55 6.94 9.62
CA LEU A 58 -0.13 5.64 9.62
C LEU A 58 0.88 4.56 9.98
N GLN A 59 0.84 4.02 11.19
CA GLN A 59 1.71 2.93 11.61
C GLN A 59 1.03 1.59 11.32
N PHE A 60 1.60 0.79 10.43
CA PHE A 60 1.15 -0.57 10.17
C PHE A 60 1.94 -1.58 11.01
N ASP A 61 1.26 -2.24 11.94
CA ASP A 61 1.80 -3.31 12.77
C ASP A 61 1.30 -4.67 12.26
N HIS A 62 2.22 -5.57 11.95
CA HIS A 62 1.90 -6.88 11.37
C HIS A 62 1.83 -7.97 12.43
N TYR A 63 0.79 -8.81 12.34
CA TYR A 63 0.52 -9.91 13.24
C TYR A 63 0.11 -11.18 12.51
N VAL A 64 0.25 -12.30 13.18
CA VAL A 64 -0.43 -13.55 12.86
C VAL A 64 -1.20 -13.95 14.13
N GLY A 65 -2.50 -13.66 14.13
CA GLY A 65 -3.33 -13.78 15.34
C GLY A 65 -2.92 -12.78 16.43
N ALA A 66 -2.44 -13.29 17.56
CA ALA A 66 -1.97 -12.46 18.67
C ALA A 66 -0.47 -12.13 18.61
N GLU A 67 0.29 -12.79 17.75
CA GLU A 67 1.75 -12.71 17.72
C GLU A 67 2.24 -11.72 16.67
N LYS A 68 3.21 -10.86 17.04
CA LYS A 68 3.89 -9.98 16.08
C LYS A 68 4.61 -10.80 15.01
N LEU A 69 4.43 -10.40 13.74
CA LEU A 69 5.06 -11.03 12.60
C LEU A 69 6.53 -10.65 12.52
N THR A 70 7.39 -11.65 12.36
CA THR A 70 8.81 -11.50 12.06
C THR A 70 9.15 -12.30 10.80
N LEU A 71 10.02 -11.76 9.96
CA LEU A 71 10.52 -12.45 8.78
C LEU A 71 11.71 -13.35 9.14
N GLY A 72 11.84 -14.47 8.42
CA GLY A 72 13.00 -15.36 8.47
C GLY A 72 13.72 -15.39 7.15
N THR A 73 14.97 -15.78 7.17
CA THR A 73 15.83 -15.92 5.98
C THR A 73 15.79 -17.33 5.36
N ASP A 74 15.34 -18.31 6.13
CA ASP A 74 15.22 -19.71 5.72
C ASP A 74 14.10 -20.42 6.52
N ALA A 75 13.67 -21.57 6.03
CA ALA A 75 12.59 -22.35 6.62
C ALA A 75 12.90 -22.87 8.03
N ALA A 76 14.15 -23.16 8.34
CA ALA A 76 14.55 -23.74 9.63
C ALA A 76 14.55 -22.66 10.74
N GLY A 77 15.11 -21.50 10.44
CA GLY A 77 15.26 -20.38 11.40
C GLY A 77 14.05 -19.45 11.50
N ALA A 78 13.13 -19.49 10.53
CA ALA A 78 11.96 -18.62 10.53
C ALA A 78 10.98 -18.98 11.63
N LYS A 79 10.44 -17.96 12.31
CA LYS A 79 9.40 -18.12 13.33
C LYS A 79 8.15 -18.79 12.74
N ALA A 80 7.68 -19.83 13.43
CA ALA A 80 6.47 -20.57 13.08
C ALA A 80 5.23 -19.94 13.73
N TYR A 81 4.16 -19.79 12.94
CA TYR A 81 2.85 -19.34 13.39
C TYR A 81 1.81 -20.40 13.08
N THR A 82 0.82 -20.54 13.94
CA THR A 82 -0.30 -21.47 13.68
C THR A 82 -1.49 -20.70 13.12
N SER A 83 -2.01 -21.14 11.97
CA SER A 83 -3.21 -20.59 11.34
C SER A 83 -4.04 -21.72 10.75
N ASN A 84 -5.32 -21.81 11.15
CA ASN A 84 -6.25 -22.87 10.69
C ASN A 84 -5.67 -24.30 10.78
N GLY A 85 -4.96 -24.62 11.89
CA GLY A 85 -4.34 -25.93 12.09
C GLY A 85 -3.08 -26.20 11.25
N GLN A 86 -2.58 -25.20 10.54
CA GLN A 86 -1.40 -25.24 9.69
C GLN A 86 -0.28 -24.38 10.27
N THR A 87 0.94 -24.65 9.92
CA THR A 87 2.09 -23.81 10.28
C THR A 87 2.44 -22.90 9.12
N LEU A 88 2.63 -21.61 9.42
CA LEU A 88 3.10 -20.59 8.49
C LEU A 88 4.41 -20.00 8.96
N LYS A 89 5.29 -19.70 8.02
CA LYS A 89 6.54 -18.96 8.22
C LYS A 89 6.69 -17.98 7.07
N PHE A 90 7.18 -16.78 7.35
CA PHE A 90 7.25 -15.72 6.34
C PHE A 90 8.70 -15.29 6.09
N SER A 91 9.06 -15.14 4.82
CA SER A 91 10.32 -14.52 4.37
C SER A 91 10.09 -13.15 3.75
N GLU A 92 8.88 -12.88 3.24
CA GLU A 92 8.52 -11.59 2.65
C GLU A 92 7.04 -11.30 2.91
N VAL A 93 6.75 -10.06 3.30
CA VAL A 93 5.37 -9.53 3.43
C VAL A 93 5.37 -8.11 2.91
N LYS A 94 4.65 -7.90 1.81
CA LYS A 94 4.47 -6.59 1.16
C LYS A 94 3.03 -6.41 0.71
N TYR A 95 2.55 -5.17 0.74
CA TYR A 95 1.28 -4.80 0.12
C TYR A 95 1.22 -3.32 -0.23
N VAL A 96 0.32 -2.98 -1.13
CA VAL A 96 0.13 -1.62 -1.63
C VAL A 96 -1.12 -1.03 -1.00
N ILE A 97 -0.99 0.19 -0.47
CA ILE A 97 -2.09 1.01 0.04
C ILE A 97 -2.24 2.23 -0.86
N THR A 98 -3.47 2.50 -1.30
CA THR A 98 -3.82 3.69 -2.09
C THR A 98 -5.16 4.27 -1.62
N ASN A 99 -5.62 5.33 -2.25
CA ASN A 99 -6.96 5.89 -2.03
C ASN A 99 -7.30 6.14 -0.55
N VAL A 100 -6.33 6.67 0.20
CA VAL A 100 -6.53 6.98 1.61
C VAL A 100 -7.52 8.15 1.75
N VAL A 101 -8.48 7.99 2.65
CA VAL A 101 -9.50 8.99 2.99
C VAL A 101 -9.64 9.06 4.51
N LEU A 102 -9.48 10.22 5.08
CA LEU A 102 -9.79 10.44 6.50
C LEU A 102 -11.25 10.87 6.65
N VAL A 103 -11.96 10.29 7.61
CA VAL A 103 -13.36 10.57 7.88
C VAL A 103 -13.47 11.47 9.12
N LYS A 104 -13.94 12.70 8.94
CA LYS A 104 -14.15 13.64 10.06
C LYS A 104 -15.24 13.18 11.01
N ALA A 105 -15.27 13.74 12.22
CA ALA A 105 -16.26 13.44 13.23
C ALA A 105 -17.71 13.73 12.74
N ASP A 106 -17.91 14.74 11.89
CA ASP A 106 -19.18 15.08 11.26
C ASP A 106 -19.57 14.15 10.09
N GLY A 107 -18.66 13.22 9.70
CA GLY A 107 -18.85 12.30 8.58
C GLY A 107 -18.36 12.81 7.23
N SER A 108 -17.92 14.06 7.13
CA SER A 108 -17.28 14.55 5.90
C SER A 108 -15.96 13.84 5.63
N LYS A 109 -15.60 13.71 4.36
CA LYS A 109 -14.44 12.94 3.91
C LYS A 109 -13.34 13.86 3.41
N VAL A 110 -12.11 13.55 3.78
CA VAL A 110 -10.88 14.22 3.35
C VAL A 110 -10.04 13.23 2.56
N PRO A 111 -10.14 13.21 1.22
CA PRO A 111 -9.35 12.34 0.38
C PRO A 111 -7.89 12.81 0.32
N TYR A 112 -6.96 11.85 0.34
CA TYR A 112 -5.52 12.09 0.27
C TYR A 112 -4.95 11.61 -1.06
N HIS A 113 -4.77 12.52 -2.01
CA HIS A 113 -4.16 12.28 -3.33
C HIS A 113 -4.67 11.02 -4.06
N THR A 114 -5.98 10.77 -4.02
CA THR A 114 -6.59 9.51 -4.50
C THR A 114 -6.41 9.22 -5.99
N GLU A 115 -6.06 10.24 -6.79
CA GLU A 115 -5.80 10.12 -8.23
C GLU A 115 -4.31 10.20 -8.60
N ASP A 116 -3.43 10.29 -7.60
CA ASP A 116 -1.99 10.48 -7.79
C ASP A 116 -1.23 9.41 -6.99
N LEU A 117 -0.73 8.38 -7.70
CA LEU A 117 0.00 7.27 -7.05
C LEU A 117 1.36 7.71 -6.49
N ASP A 118 1.99 8.75 -7.05
CA ASP A 118 3.29 9.25 -6.56
C ASP A 118 3.16 9.93 -5.19
N LYS A 119 1.99 10.50 -4.88
CA LYS A 119 1.72 11.18 -3.60
C LYS A 119 0.84 10.37 -2.65
N GLY A 120 -0.11 9.61 -3.19
CA GLY A 120 -1.13 8.88 -2.41
C GLY A 120 -0.98 7.36 -2.44
N GLY A 121 0.06 6.83 -3.09
CA GLY A 121 0.36 5.40 -3.14
C GLY A 121 1.52 5.03 -2.20
N PHE A 122 1.34 3.98 -1.39
CA PHE A 122 2.33 3.53 -0.41
C PHE A 122 2.58 2.03 -0.58
N LEU A 123 3.87 1.65 -0.62
CA LEU A 123 4.29 0.27 -0.47
C LEU A 123 4.61 0.01 1.01
N ILE A 124 3.87 -0.88 1.62
CA ILE A 124 4.12 -1.35 2.98
C ILE A 124 4.96 -2.63 2.88
N ASN A 125 6.14 -2.63 3.48
CA ASN A 125 7.11 -3.71 3.41
C ASN A 125 7.62 -4.05 4.81
N GLN A 126 7.35 -5.25 5.31
CA GLN A 126 7.76 -5.69 6.63
C GLN A 126 9.29 -5.64 6.84
N ALA A 127 10.08 -5.76 5.78
CA ALA A 127 11.54 -5.68 5.85
C ALA A 127 12.07 -4.23 5.93
N ASP A 128 11.21 -3.22 5.72
CA ASP A 128 11.58 -1.80 5.73
C ASP A 128 10.75 -1.02 6.75
N ALA A 129 11.35 -0.74 7.89
CA ALA A 129 10.69 -0.05 8.99
C ALA A 129 10.15 1.35 8.60
N ALA A 130 10.78 2.04 7.66
CA ALA A 130 10.33 3.36 7.20
C ALA A 130 9.02 3.24 6.41
N SER A 131 8.87 2.19 5.61
CA SER A 131 7.65 1.93 4.85
C SER A 131 6.44 1.57 5.71
N LEU A 132 6.66 1.10 6.95
CA LEU A 132 5.58 0.75 7.88
C LEU A 132 4.89 1.98 8.49
N ALA A 133 5.43 3.19 8.30
CA ALA A 133 4.88 4.40 8.91
C ALA A 133 4.76 5.56 7.89
N PRO A 134 4.02 5.39 6.76
CA PRO A 134 3.81 6.48 5.83
C PRO A 134 3.13 7.67 6.51
N VAL A 135 3.50 8.88 6.07
CA VAL A 135 3.00 10.13 6.63
C VAL A 135 2.14 10.86 5.60
N LEU A 136 0.92 11.16 5.99
CA LEU A 136 0.01 12.03 5.25
C LEU A 136 0.30 13.47 5.66
N ASN A 137 0.73 14.30 4.72
CA ASN A 137 1.01 15.72 4.97
C ASN A 137 -0.22 16.58 4.66
N GLU A 138 -0.23 17.81 5.16
CA GLU A 138 -1.24 18.84 4.84
C GLU A 138 -2.69 18.40 5.15
N ILE A 139 -2.87 17.60 6.21
CA ILE A 139 -4.20 17.19 6.64
C ILE A 139 -4.88 18.36 7.39
N PRO A 140 -6.09 18.79 6.98
CA PRO A 140 -6.81 19.85 7.67
C PRO A 140 -6.96 19.58 9.16
N SER A 141 -6.71 20.59 10.00
CA SER A 141 -6.91 20.48 11.45
C SER A 141 -8.37 20.13 11.77
N GLY A 142 -8.59 19.31 12.81
CA GLY A 142 -9.93 18.88 13.20
C GLY A 142 -9.96 17.50 13.85
N GLU A 143 -11.18 17.06 14.13
CA GLU A 143 -11.46 15.75 14.73
C GLU A 143 -11.86 14.73 13.66
N TYR A 144 -11.23 13.57 13.70
CA TYR A 144 -11.45 12.47 12.75
C TYR A 144 -11.89 11.22 13.49
N LYS A 145 -12.91 10.54 12.99
CA LYS A 145 -13.49 9.33 13.60
C LYS A 145 -13.13 8.04 12.88
N GLY A 146 -12.44 8.11 11.72
CA GLY A 146 -12.11 6.92 10.95
C GLY A 146 -11.17 7.19 9.80
N ILE A 147 -10.74 6.10 9.19
CA ILE A 147 -9.91 6.08 7.98
C ILE A 147 -10.45 5.04 7.00
N GLU A 148 -10.40 5.38 5.74
CA GLU A 148 -10.68 4.47 4.64
C GLU A 148 -9.44 4.40 3.75
N PHE A 149 -9.15 3.24 3.16
CA PHE A 149 -8.07 3.10 2.19
C PHE A 149 -8.31 1.92 1.25
N GLY A 150 -7.68 1.99 0.08
CA GLY A 150 -7.65 0.89 -0.87
C GLY A 150 -6.48 -0.05 -0.59
N LEU A 151 -6.72 -1.35 -0.48
CA LEU A 151 -5.68 -2.37 -0.60
C LEU A 151 -5.52 -2.70 -2.08
N GLY A 152 -4.37 -2.32 -2.63
CA GLY A 152 -4.07 -2.41 -4.05
C GLY A 152 -4.21 -1.08 -4.79
N VAL A 153 -4.32 -1.17 -6.10
CA VAL A 153 -4.47 -0.04 -7.02
C VAL A 153 -5.80 -0.17 -7.75
N LYS A 154 -6.62 0.88 -7.73
CA LYS A 154 -7.91 0.88 -8.44
C LYS A 154 -7.71 0.71 -9.94
N LYS A 155 -8.70 0.12 -10.61
CA LYS A 155 -8.66 -0.32 -12.01
C LYS A 155 -8.10 0.75 -12.97
N GLU A 156 -8.54 2.00 -12.81
CA GLU A 156 -8.17 3.11 -13.70
C GLU A 156 -6.68 3.47 -13.62
N LEU A 157 -6.04 3.20 -12.48
CA LEU A 157 -4.63 3.46 -12.23
C LEU A 157 -3.76 2.20 -12.25
N ASN A 158 -4.38 1.01 -12.24
CA ASN A 158 -3.68 -0.27 -12.24
C ASN A 158 -3.17 -0.65 -13.64
N ASN A 159 -2.32 0.21 -14.18
CA ASN A 159 -1.78 0.11 -15.53
C ASN A 159 -0.30 0.51 -15.53
N LEU A 160 0.60 -0.42 -15.83
CA LEU A 160 2.04 -0.20 -15.86
C LEU A 160 2.50 0.74 -16.98
N SER A 161 1.66 1.00 -18.00
CA SER A 161 1.94 2.03 -19.01
C SER A 161 1.88 3.46 -18.44
N LEU A 162 1.34 3.64 -17.21
CA LEU A 162 1.32 4.92 -16.51
C LEU A 162 2.62 5.20 -15.74
N GLN A 163 3.68 4.43 -15.93
CA GLN A 163 4.96 4.60 -15.23
C GLN A 163 5.55 6.01 -15.38
N ASP A 164 5.39 6.64 -16.55
CA ASP A 164 5.88 8.00 -16.79
C ASP A 164 5.03 9.07 -16.07
N LYS A 165 3.76 8.76 -15.80
CA LYS A 165 2.86 9.61 -15.02
C LYS A 165 3.13 9.50 -13.52
N PHE A 166 3.52 8.31 -13.05
CA PHE A 166 3.77 7.99 -11.64
C PHE A 166 5.14 7.34 -11.45
N PRO A 167 6.25 8.02 -11.82
CA PRO A 167 7.58 7.41 -11.86
C PRO A 167 8.11 7.02 -10.47
N ASN A 168 7.74 7.76 -9.42
CA ASN A 168 8.18 7.46 -8.06
C ASN A 168 7.49 6.21 -7.51
N PHE A 169 6.18 6.09 -7.72
CA PHE A 169 5.43 4.89 -7.31
C PHE A 169 5.86 3.65 -8.09
N TYR A 170 6.09 3.80 -9.41
CA TYR A 170 6.60 2.71 -10.24
C TYR A 170 7.97 2.23 -9.75
N LYS A 171 8.88 3.17 -9.41
CA LYS A 171 10.19 2.85 -8.84
C LYS A 171 10.08 2.22 -7.45
N LEU A 172 9.20 2.75 -6.59
CA LEU A 172 8.95 2.26 -5.24
C LEU A 172 8.47 0.80 -5.24
N THR A 173 7.57 0.47 -6.16
CA THR A 173 6.99 -0.87 -6.30
C THR A 173 7.90 -1.85 -7.07
N GLY A 174 9.09 -1.40 -7.45
CA GLY A 174 10.16 -2.20 -8.05
C GLY A 174 10.11 -2.25 -9.58
N SER A 175 11.29 -2.32 -10.20
CA SER A 175 11.44 -2.54 -11.61
C SER A 175 11.55 -4.03 -11.94
N PHE A 176 11.25 -4.41 -13.17
CA PHE A 176 11.14 -5.80 -13.66
C PHE A 176 12.37 -6.71 -13.42
N LYS A 177 13.51 -6.15 -13.06
CA LYS A 177 14.76 -6.90 -12.79
C LYS A 177 15.03 -7.14 -11.30
N GLN A 178 14.18 -6.63 -10.41
CA GLN A 178 14.39 -6.77 -8.97
C GLN A 178 13.57 -7.94 -8.44
N LYS A 179 14.20 -8.80 -7.63
CA LYS A 179 13.58 -9.96 -6.97
C LYS A 179 12.33 -9.59 -6.13
N GLU A 180 12.16 -8.31 -5.84
CA GLU A 180 11.17 -7.78 -4.90
C GLU A 180 10.00 -7.04 -5.58
N ILE A 181 9.79 -7.29 -6.87
CA ILE A 181 8.83 -6.56 -7.69
C ILE A 181 7.38 -6.80 -7.26
N MET A 182 6.60 -5.70 -7.24
CA MET A 182 5.15 -5.71 -7.07
C MET A 182 4.40 -5.55 -8.40
N HIS A 183 5.04 -5.85 -9.52
CA HIS A 183 4.43 -5.87 -10.86
C HIS A 183 4.22 -7.32 -11.31
N TRP A 184 3.17 -7.57 -12.10
CA TRP A 184 3.03 -8.85 -12.77
C TRP A 184 4.06 -9.00 -13.89
N GLU A 185 4.82 -10.10 -13.93
CA GLU A 185 5.77 -10.39 -15.02
C GLU A 185 5.04 -10.70 -16.32
N TRP A 186 3.91 -11.40 -16.23
CA TRP A 186 3.15 -11.96 -17.33
C TRP A 186 1.89 -11.17 -17.71
N ALA A 187 1.60 -10.06 -16.99
CA ALA A 187 0.40 -9.26 -17.19
C ALA A 187 0.67 -7.77 -16.97
N ASN A 188 -0.33 -6.93 -17.27
CA ASN A 188 -0.33 -5.52 -16.94
C ASN A 188 -1.03 -5.30 -15.59
N GLY A 189 -0.38 -4.59 -14.67
CA GLY A 189 -0.90 -4.25 -13.36
C GLY A 189 0.02 -4.62 -12.19
N TYR A 190 -0.40 -4.23 -11.00
CA TYR A 190 0.35 -4.41 -9.77
C TYR A 190 -0.13 -5.64 -9.00
N ARG A 191 0.78 -6.28 -8.26
CA ARG A 191 0.45 -7.14 -7.12
C ARG A 191 0.00 -6.23 -5.98
N PHE A 192 -1.12 -6.54 -5.38
CA PHE A 192 -1.67 -5.77 -4.25
C PHE A 192 -1.15 -6.26 -2.92
N VAL A 193 -0.96 -7.60 -2.81
CA VAL A 193 -0.34 -8.27 -1.68
C VAL A 193 0.64 -9.30 -2.22
N LYS A 194 1.81 -9.40 -1.61
CA LYS A 194 2.84 -10.40 -1.86
C LYS A 194 3.29 -10.99 -0.54
N LEU A 195 3.09 -12.29 -0.37
CA LEU A 195 3.52 -13.07 0.78
C LEU A 195 4.38 -14.22 0.27
N GLU A 196 5.60 -14.32 0.79
CA GLU A 196 6.51 -15.42 0.51
C GLU A 196 6.95 -16.08 1.82
N GLY A 197 7.28 -17.36 1.76
CA GLY A 197 7.76 -18.10 2.91
C GLY A 197 7.56 -19.59 2.80
N TRP A 198 7.17 -20.20 3.90
CA TRP A 198 7.02 -21.64 4.00
C TRP A 198 5.77 -21.99 4.82
N TYR A 199 5.27 -23.19 4.59
CA TYR A 199 4.15 -23.74 5.36
C TYR A 199 4.32 -25.22 5.59
N SER A 200 3.64 -25.73 6.60
CA SER A 200 3.38 -27.15 6.76
C SER A 200 1.91 -27.39 7.09
N ASN A 201 1.34 -28.47 6.52
CA ASN A 201 -0.05 -28.81 6.73
C ASN A 201 -0.15 -30.30 7.11
N PRO A 202 -0.61 -30.60 8.34
CA PRO A 202 -0.76 -31.97 8.80
C PRO A 202 -1.90 -32.72 8.10
N THR A 203 -2.80 -31.99 7.41
CA THR A 203 -3.92 -32.59 6.67
C THR A 203 -3.43 -33.05 5.29
N PRO A 204 -3.58 -34.30 4.93
CA PRO A 204 -3.24 -34.80 3.62
C PRO A 204 -3.97 -34.04 2.50
N PRO A 205 -3.28 -33.69 1.37
CA PRO A 205 -3.88 -32.88 0.31
C PRO A 205 -4.92 -33.62 -0.56
N GLY A 206 -5.24 -34.88 -0.25
CA GLY A 206 -6.18 -35.67 -0.98
C GLY A 206 -5.79 -37.15 -0.98
N LYS A 207 -6.24 -37.90 -2.02
CA LYS A 207 -5.97 -39.30 -2.21
C LYS A 207 -5.26 -39.54 -3.55
N ASP A 208 -4.46 -40.59 -3.62
CA ASP A 208 -3.89 -41.09 -4.86
C ASP A 208 -4.95 -41.76 -5.75
N LYS A 209 -4.52 -42.33 -6.89
CA LYS A 209 -5.40 -43.02 -7.83
C LYS A 209 -5.99 -44.29 -7.25
N GLU A 210 -5.33 -44.91 -6.30
CA GLU A 210 -5.69 -46.11 -5.59
C GLU A 210 -6.58 -45.82 -4.39
N GLY A 211 -6.80 -44.55 -4.05
CA GLY A 211 -7.66 -44.13 -2.94
C GLY A 211 -6.95 -43.99 -1.59
N ASN A 212 -5.61 -44.11 -1.55
CA ASN A 212 -4.83 -43.91 -0.33
C ASN A 212 -4.62 -42.43 -0.06
N PRO A 213 -4.61 -41.98 1.21
CA PRO A 213 -4.27 -40.59 1.54
C PRO A 213 -2.85 -40.23 1.05
N LEU A 214 -2.75 -39.12 0.36
CA LEU A 214 -1.42 -38.51 0.07
C LEU A 214 -0.77 -38.08 1.39
N PRO A 215 0.57 -38.06 1.48
CA PRO A 215 1.23 -37.64 2.70
C PRO A 215 0.90 -36.20 3.04
N ALA A 216 0.85 -35.89 4.33
CA ALA A 216 0.77 -34.52 4.82
C ALA A 216 2.00 -33.70 4.34
N ILE A 217 1.82 -32.39 4.21
CA ILE A 217 2.88 -31.49 3.77
C ILE A 217 3.65 -31.05 5.01
N THR A 218 4.90 -31.48 5.12
CA THR A 218 5.78 -31.16 6.24
C THR A 218 6.73 -30.00 5.94
N ASP A 219 6.98 -29.76 4.65
CA ASP A 219 7.83 -28.66 4.16
C ASP A 219 7.31 -28.23 2.79
N GLY A 220 6.68 -27.08 2.74
CA GLY A 220 6.06 -26.50 1.55
C GLY A 220 6.44 -25.05 1.38
N GLU A 221 6.61 -24.64 0.14
CA GLU A 221 6.82 -23.23 -0.23
C GLU A 221 5.49 -22.48 -0.25
N LEU A 222 5.46 -21.29 0.36
CA LEU A 222 4.33 -20.37 0.38
C LEU A 222 4.63 -19.20 -0.56
N SER A 223 3.78 -19.01 -1.58
CA SER A 223 3.88 -17.87 -2.51
C SER A 223 2.47 -17.38 -2.85
N ILE A 224 1.99 -16.37 -2.14
CA ILE A 224 0.65 -15.81 -2.30
C ILE A 224 0.76 -14.41 -2.88
N HIS A 225 0.38 -14.26 -4.14
CA HIS A 225 0.32 -13.00 -4.85
C HIS A 225 -1.15 -12.66 -5.16
N ILE A 226 -1.65 -11.59 -4.55
CA ILE A 226 -3.00 -11.08 -4.76
C ILE A 226 -2.90 -9.82 -5.58
N GLY A 227 -3.72 -9.66 -6.60
CA GLY A 227 -3.80 -8.46 -7.41
C GLY A 227 -4.69 -8.63 -8.62
N SER A 228 -4.95 -7.53 -9.30
CA SER A 228 -5.67 -7.52 -10.57
C SER A 228 -4.69 -7.36 -11.71
N ALA A 229 -4.96 -8.06 -12.80
CA ALA A 229 -4.14 -8.06 -14.00
C ALA A 229 -5.04 -7.81 -15.22
N PHE A 230 -4.58 -7.01 -16.17
CA PHE A 230 -5.38 -6.58 -17.31
C PHE A 230 -4.65 -6.83 -18.63
N LYS A 231 -5.41 -6.82 -19.72
CA LYS A 231 -4.86 -6.64 -21.07
C LYS A 231 -4.26 -5.24 -21.17
N GLY A 232 -3.32 -5.07 -22.05
CA GLY A 232 -2.76 -3.77 -22.38
C GLY A 232 -1.29 -3.86 -22.76
N THR A 233 -0.70 -2.72 -23.00
CA THR A 233 0.73 -2.59 -23.25
C THR A 233 1.43 -2.22 -21.97
N LYS A 234 2.50 -2.92 -21.63
CA LYS A 234 3.42 -2.51 -20.57
C LYS A 234 4.79 -2.24 -21.17
N ILE A 235 5.50 -1.28 -20.61
CA ILE A 235 6.86 -0.95 -21.04
C ILE A 235 7.84 -1.71 -20.17
N VAL A 236 8.70 -2.50 -20.79
CA VAL A 236 9.74 -3.27 -20.12
C VAL A 236 11.08 -2.98 -20.79
N ASN A 237 12.01 -2.39 -20.06
CA ASN A 237 13.33 -1.97 -20.58
C ASN A 237 13.26 -1.04 -21.81
N GLY A 238 12.22 -0.21 -21.91
CA GLY A 238 11.98 0.67 -23.07
C GLY A 238 11.31 0.01 -24.25
N GLU A 239 10.88 -1.25 -24.13
CA GLU A 239 10.15 -1.97 -25.17
C GLU A 239 8.68 -2.15 -24.78
N ASP A 240 7.78 -1.94 -25.74
CA ASP A 240 6.35 -2.18 -25.59
C ASP A 240 6.06 -3.68 -25.64
N ILE A 241 5.61 -4.24 -24.53
CA ILE A 241 5.13 -5.62 -24.46
C ILE A 241 3.60 -5.63 -24.44
N LYS A 242 3.02 -6.17 -25.51
CA LYS A 242 1.57 -6.30 -25.62
C LYS A 242 1.08 -7.55 -24.89
N ILE A 243 0.14 -7.36 -23.97
CA ILE A 243 -0.52 -8.43 -23.22
C ILE A 243 -1.87 -8.70 -23.86
N GLU A 244 -1.95 -9.78 -24.64
CA GLU A 244 -3.15 -10.16 -25.41
C GLU A 244 -4.11 -11.04 -24.59
N ASN A 245 -3.60 -11.78 -23.61
CA ASN A 245 -4.39 -12.73 -22.87
C ASN A 245 -5.44 -12.03 -22.01
N GLU A 246 -6.69 -12.42 -22.16
CA GLU A 246 -7.78 -11.99 -21.29
C GLU A 246 -7.70 -12.72 -19.97
N ILE A 247 -6.90 -12.16 -19.05
CA ILE A 247 -6.61 -12.76 -17.77
C ILE A 247 -7.72 -12.42 -16.79
N LEU A 248 -8.44 -11.31 -17.04
CA LEU A 248 -9.48 -10.81 -16.16
C LEU A 248 -10.70 -10.33 -16.90
N ASN A 249 -11.81 -10.90 -16.53
CA ASN A 249 -13.11 -10.26 -16.67
C ASN A 249 -13.16 -9.05 -15.70
N THR A 250 -13.70 -7.94 -16.16
CA THR A 250 -13.82 -6.68 -15.39
C THR A 250 -14.57 -6.83 -14.07
N ASP A 251 -15.27 -7.95 -13.85
CA ASP A 251 -16.08 -8.25 -12.67
C ASP A 251 -15.28 -8.90 -11.54
N ARG A 252 -13.97 -9.11 -11.72
CA ARG A 252 -13.09 -9.84 -10.79
C ARG A 252 -11.90 -9.00 -10.34
N ASP A 253 -12.18 -7.82 -9.82
CA ASP A 253 -11.14 -6.96 -9.28
C ASP A 253 -10.80 -7.39 -7.84
N ALA A 254 -9.50 -7.62 -7.60
CA ALA A 254 -8.99 -7.93 -6.27
C ALA A 254 -8.82 -6.69 -5.38
N PHE A 255 -9.00 -5.50 -5.94
CA PHE A 255 -8.98 -4.26 -5.16
C PHE A 255 -10.04 -4.27 -4.06
N ARG A 256 -9.66 -3.87 -2.85
CA ARG A 256 -10.58 -3.79 -1.69
C ARG A 256 -10.46 -2.44 -1.03
N PHE A 257 -11.62 -1.87 -0.72
CA PHE A 257 -11.70 -0.63 0.03
C PHE A 257 -12.03 -0.95 1.49
N VAL A 258 -11.06 -0.70 2.36
CA VAL A 258 -11.13 -0.96 3.80
C VAL A 258 -11.62 0.29 4.50
N SER A 259 -12.58 0.16 5.40
CA SER A 259 -13.08 1.25 6.24
C SER A 259 -12.94 0.87 7.71
N LEU A 260 -12.26 1.72 8.48
CA LEU A 260 -11.96 1.48 9.89
C LEU A 260 -12.41 2.66 10.72
N ASP A 261 -13.25 2.41 11.72
CA ASP A 261 -13.60 3.39 12.74
C ASP A 261 -12.48 3.48 13.78
N PHE A 262 -12.24 4.69 14.28
CA PHE A 262 -11.29 4.92 15.36
C PHE A 262 -11.94 4.64 16.71
N PRO A 263 -11.22 4.06 17.70
CA PRO A 263 -11.76 3.79 19.03
C PRO A 263 -12.09 5.07 19.81
N LYS A 264 -11.50 6.18 19.44
CA LYS A 264 -11.77 7.57 19.87
C LYS A 264 -11.41 8.51 18.73
N ASN A 265 -11.92 9.73 18.74
CA ASN A 265 -11.54 10.71 17.74
C ASN A 265 -10.03 10.97 17.76
N LEU A 266 -9.43 11.06 16.57
CA LEU A 266 -8.09 11.53 16.32
C LEU A 266 -8.12 13.05 16.17
N SER A 267 -7.41 13.78 17.02
CA SER A 267 -7.28 15.23 16.92
C SER A 267 -6.07 15.59 16.08
N VAL A 268 -6.29 16.16 14.89
CA VAL A 268 -5.22 16.70 14.04
C VAL A 268 -5.09 18.19 14.32
N LYS A 269 -3.92 18.61 14.79
CA LYS A 269 -3.59 20.01 15.12
C LYS A 269 -2.58 20.58 14.13
N GLY A 270 -2.71 21.87 13.83
CA GLY A 270 -1.78 22.57 12.97
C GLY A 270 -0.32 22.42 13.40
N GLY A 271 0.55 22.08 12.45
CA GLY A 271 1.97 21.87 12.66
C GLY A 271 2.35 20.59 13.44
N ALA A 272 1.40 19.83 13.98
CA ALA A 272 1.64 18.60 14.73
C ALA A 272 1.48 17.36 13.85
N THR A 273 2.00 16.23 14.34
CA THR A 273 1.78 14.90 13.75
C THR A 273 0.92 14.08 14.70
N ALA A 274 -0.27 13.72 14.25
CA ALA A 274 -1.12 12.73 14.89
C ALA A 274 -0.75 11.33 14.37
N LYS A 275 -1.10 10.26 15.12
CA LYS A 275 -0.72 8.89 14.76
C LYS A 275 -1.92 7.95 14.82
N VAL A 276 -2.02 7.10 13.81
CA VAL A 276 -2.97 5.98 13.75
C VAL A 276 -2.18 4.68 13.66
N THR A 277 -2.37 3.77 14.61
CA THR A 277 -1.75 2.44 14.56
C THR A 277 -2.77 1.43 14.06
N ILE A 278 -2.46 0.81 12.92
CA ILE A 278 -3.30 -0.16 12.22
C ILE A 278 -2.66 -1.53 12.32
N LYS A 279 -3.39 -2.51 12.87
CA LYS A 279 -3.02 -3.92 12.84
C LYS A 279 -3.37 -4.49 11.47
N ALA A 280 -2.42 -5.19 10.84
CA ALA A 280 -2.66 -6.10 9.73
C ALA A 280 -2.45 -7.54 10.24
N ASP A 281 -3.53 -8.31 10.32
CA ASP A 281 -3.53 -9.67 10.87
C ASP A 281 -3.55 -10.71 9.75
N PHE A 282 -2.40 -11.27 9.45
CA PHE A 282 -2.24 -12.26 8.37
C PHE A 282 -2.84 -13.63 8.69
N ASP A 283 -3.15 -13.94 9.95
CA ASP A 283 -3.98 -15.12 10.27
C ASP A 283 -5.34 -15.03 9.57
N LYS A 284 -5.91 -13.83 9.49
CA LYS A 284 -7.21 -13.61 8.86
C LYS A 284 -7.25 -13.95 7.38
N LEU A 285 -6.14 -13.84 6.67
CA LEU A 285 -6.07 -14.24 5.26
C LEU A 285 -6.32 -15.74 5.06
N ILE A 286 -5.88 -16.56 6.01
CA ILE A 286 -5.99 -18.03 5.95
C ILE A 286 -7.20 -18.51 6.76
N ASN A 287 -7.41 -17.89 7.92
CA ASN A 287 -8.36 -18.31 8.96
C ASN A 287 -9.50 -17.29 9.15
N GLY A 288 -9.90 -16.61 8.10
CA GLY A 288 -11.04 -15.70 8.08
C GLY A 288 -12.37 -16.43 7.94
N THR A 289 -13.35 -15.78 7.31
CA THR A 289 -14.65 -16.40 6.97
C THR A 289 -14.45 -17.64 6.09
N ASN A 290 -13.50 -17.56 5.14
CA ASN A 290 -13.05 -18.71 4.37
C ASN A 290 -11.88 -19.39 5.11
N LYS A 291 -12.07 -20.65 5.51
CA LYS A 291 -11.00 -21.46 6.10
C LYS A 291 -10.18 -22.08 4.98
N ILE A 292 -8.98 -21.56 4.75
CA ILE A 292 -8.15 -21.96 3.63
C ILE A 292 -7.18 -23.05 4.07
N SER A 293 -7.24 -24.20 3.40
CA SER A 293 -6.27 -25.26 3.55
C SER A 293 -5.17 -25.11 2.52
N LEU A 294 -3.94 -24.89 2.99
CA LEU A 294 -2.75 -24.81 2.14
C LEU A 294 -2.32 -26.24 1.77
N ASN A 295 -2.54 -26.61 0.51
CA ASN A 295 -2.15 -27.91 -0.01
C ASN A 295 -2.01 -27.85 -1.53
N GLY A 296 -1.19 -28.72 -2.09
CA GLY A 296 -1.04 -28.87 -3.53
C GLY A 296 -0.74 -27.55 -4.26
N LYS A 297 -1.71 -27.03 -5.03
CA LYS A 297 -1.54 -25.82 -5.86
C LYS A 297 -1.85 -24.51 -5.14
N ILE A 298 -2.45 -24.55 -3.96
CA ILE A 298 -2.92 -23.35 -3.25
C ILE A 298 -1.81 -22.48 -2.67
N PRO A 299 -0.69 -23.03 -2.18
CA PRO A 299 0.42 -22.22 -1.68
C PRO A 299 1.07 -21.35 -2.75
N VAL A 300 0.83 -21.65 -4.02
CA VAL A 300 1.29 -20.83 -5.16
C VAL A 300 0.08 -20.18 -5.80
N VAL A 301 -0.32 -19.02 -5.29
CA VAL A 301 -1.53 -18.30 -5.70
C VAL A 301 -1.15 -17.17 -6.65
N HIS A 302 -1.15 -17.48 -7.94
CA HIS A 302 -0.89 -16.51 -9.02
C HIS A 302 -2.06 -16.43 -10.01
N SER A 303 -3.14 -17.17 -9.76
CA SER A 303 -4.34 -17.14 -10.59
C SER A 303 -5.51 -16.57 -9.81
N LEU A 304 -6.41 -15.90 -10.51
CA LEU A 304 -7.59 -15.29 -9.92
C LEU A 304 -8.49 -16.26 -9.17
N ALA A 305 -8.73 -17.43 -9.76
CA ALA A 305 -9.60 -18.44 -9.14
C ALA A 305 -9.12 -18.83 -7.74
N ASN A 306 -7.79 -18.88 -7.55
CA ASN A 306 -7.18 -19.30 -6.29
C ASN A 306 -7.01 -18.13 -5.30
N MET A 307 -7.00 -16.89 -5.75
CA MET A 307 -6.78 -15.74 -4.86
C MET A 307 -8.05 -15.19 -4.21
N PHE A 308 -9.23 -15.43 -4.79
CA PHE A 308 -10.47 -14.83 -4.27
C PHE A 308 -10.87 -15.24 -2.86
N PRO A 309 -10.65 -16.47 -2.38
CA PRO A 309 -10.88 -16.79 -0.97
C PRO A 309 -10.05 -15.93 -0.02
N PHE A 310 -8.80 -15.64 -0.38
CA PHE A 310 -7.92 -14.72 0.37
C PHE A 310 -8.43 -13.29 0.29
N VAL A 311 -8.84 -12.84 -0.90
CA VAL A 311 -9.40 -11.50 -1.12
C VAL A 311 -10.67 -11.29 -0.28
N ASN A 312 -11.54 -12.30 -0.18
CA ASN A 312 -12.73 -12.24 0.65
C ASN A 312 -12.38 -12.17 2.15
N ASN A 313 -11.31 -12.84 2.56
CA ASN A 313 -10.83 -12.81 3.94
C ASN A 313 -10.12 -11.49 4.31
N ILE A 314 -9.63 -10.73 3.34
CA ILE A 314 -9.10 -9.38 3.59
C ILE A 314 -10.17 -8.50 4.25
N GLY A 315 -11.44 -8.73 3.93
CA GLY A 315 -12.53 -7.88 4.35
C GLY A 315 -12.55 -6.56 3.58
N GLY A 316 -13.36 -5.61 4.05
CA GLY A 316 -13.52 -4.35 3.34
C GLY A 316 -14.29 -4.54 2.03
N ASN A 317 -15.57 -4.30 2.05
CA ASN A 317 -16.46 -4.63 0.93
C ASN A 317 -17.07 -3.41 0.30
N GLN A 318 -16.57 -2.26 0.67
CA GLN A 318 -17.14 -1.03 0.14
C GLN A 318 -16.27 -0.57 -1.02
N GLY A 319 -16.88 -0.39 -2.18
CA GLY A 319 -16.27 0.35 -3.27
C GLY A 319 -15.98 1.79 -2.83
N ILE A 320 -15.18 2.50 -3.62
CA ILE A 320 -14.75 3.90 -3.35
C ILE A 320 -15.95 4.84 -3.09
N ASP A 321 -17.12 4.49 -3.58
CA ASP A 321 -18.38 5.22 -3.41
C ASP A 321 -19.28 4.68 -2.28
N GLY A 322 -18.75 3.84 -1.40
CA GLY A 322 -19.49 3.22 -0.29
C GLY A 322 -20.42 2.09 -0.70
N LYS A 323 -20.43 1.71 -1.99
CA LYS A 323 -21.22 0.58 -2.47
C LYS A 323 -20.46 -0.72 -2.21
N GLN A 324 -21.20 -1.73 -1.78
CA GLN A 324 -20.66 -3.06 -1.61
C GLN A 324 -20.13 -3.58 -2.97
N ILE A 325 -18.85 -3.91 -3.04
CA ILE A 325 -18.31 -4.63 -4.19
C ILE A 325 -18.82 -6.06 -4.08
N ILE A 326 -19.93 -6.35 -4.75
CA ILE A 326 -20.39 -7.72 -4.94
C ILE A 326 -19.50 -8.31 -6.01
N ILE A 327 -18.62 -9.22 -5.62
CA ILE A 327 -17.96 -10.10 -6.59
C ILE A 327 -19.03 -11.07 -7.09
N LYS A 328 -19.72 -10.64 -8.14
CA LYS A 328 -20.64 -11.53 -8.84
C LYS A 328 -19.82 -12.67 -9.43
N ASP A 329 -20.15 -13.84 -8.95
CA ASP A 329 -19.86 -15.15 -9.54
C ASP A 329 -18.49 -15.24 -10.22
N ILE A 330 -17.51 -15.71 -9.48
CA ILE A 330 -16.47 -16.48 -10.17
C ILE A 330 -17.26 -17.57 -10.88
N PRO A 331 -17.27 -17.66 -12.22
CA PRO A 331 -17.87 -18.80 -12.84
C PRO A 331 -17.19 -20.03 -12.23
N THR A 332 -17.84 -20.64 -11.25
CA THR A 332 -17.59 -22.03 -10.98
C THR A 332 -17.65 -22.67 -12.33
N LYS A 333 -16.55 -23.28 -12.82
CA LYS A 333 -16.66 -24.20 -13.94
C LYS A 333 -17.92 -24.98 -13.68
N LYS A 334 -18.81 -25.12 -14.66
CA LYS A 334 -20.08 -25.88 -14.53
C LYS A 334 -19.89 -27.26 -13.93
N ASN A 335 -18.64 -27.75 -13.90
CA ASN A 335 -18.14 -28.88 -13.11
C ASN A 335 -16.96 -28.36 -12.30
N PRO A 336 -17.11 -28.20 -10.97
CA PRO A 336 -15.98 -27.92 -10.11
C PRO A 336 -14.91 -28.98 -10.33
N ASP A 337 -13.69 -28.57 -10.61
CA ASP A 337 -12.58 -29.52 -10.71
C ASP A 337 -12.40 -30.16 -9.32
N PRO A 338 -12.67 -31.44 -9.14
CA PRO A 338 -12.53 -32.09 -7.84
C PRO A 338 -11.09 -32.08 -7.32
N LYS A 339 -10.13 -31.65 -8.17
CA LYS A 339 -8.73 -31.44 -7.80
C LYS A 339 -8.43 -30.01 -7.36
N ASP A 340 -9.39 -29.10 -7.51
CA ASP A 340 -9.31 -27.74 -7.01
C ASP A 340 -10.17 -27.59 -5.75
N PRO A 341 -9.58 -27.71 -4.55
CA PRO A 341 -10.33 -27.64 -3.30
C PRO A 341 -10.99 -26.30 -3.05
N GLN A 342 -10.69 -25.28 -3.88
CA GLN A 342 -11.30 -23.94 -3.80
C GLN A 342 -12.48 -23.78 -4.78
N SER A 343 -12.74 -24.75 -5.65
CA SER A 343 -13.78 -24.66 -6.67
C SER A 343 -15.22 -24.64 -6.15
N GLY A 344 -15.41 -24.93 -4.86
CA GLY A 344 -16.71 -24.90 -4.18
C GLY A 344 -16.85 -23.82 -3.12
N LEU A 345 -15.87 -22.91 -2.95
CA LEU A 345 -15.99 -21.85 -1.97
C LEU A 345 -16.98 -20.77 -2.42
N ASP A 346 -17.86 -20.40 -1.48
CA ASP A 346 -18.81 -19.31 -1.66
C ASP A 346 -18.08 -17.96 -1.53
N ASN A 347 -17.60 -17.46 -2.66
CA ASN A 347 -16.88 -16.19 -2.74
C ASN A 347 -17.78 -14.95 -2.52
N SER A 348 -19.07 -15.14 -2.30
CA SER A 348 -19.99 -14.05 -1.93
C SER A 348 -19.92 -13.71 -0.44
N LYS A 349 -19.33 -14.59 0.38
CA LYS A 349 -19.17 -14.34 1.81
C LYS A 349 -17.93 -13.54 2.10
N LEU A 350 -18.13 -12.23 2.25
CA LEU A 350 -17.09 -11.30 2.64
C LEU A 350 -16.90 -11.32 4.16
N ASP A 351 -15.65 -11.26 4.62
CA ASP A 351 -15.36 -11.16 6.05
C ASP A 351 -15.68 -9.75 6.53
N LYS A 352 -16.60 -9.61 7.50
CA LYS A 352 -16.98 -8.34 8.07
C LYS A 352 -15.88 -7.73 8.94
N VAL A 353 -15.05 -8.57 9.53
CA VAL A 353 -13.98 -8.14 10.44
C VAL A 353 -12.71 -7.83 9.66
N GLY A 354 -12.41 -8.62 8.61
CA GLY A 354 -11.24 -8.46 7.77
C GLY A 354 -9.90 -8.59 8.50
N MET A 355 -8.83 -8.35 7.75
CA MET A 355 -7.47 -8.44 8.29
C MET A 355 -6.99 -7.15 8.96
N PHE A 356 -7.63 -6.01 8.69
CA PHE A 356 -7.23 -4.72 9.24
C PHE A 356 -8.11 -4.29 10.41
N SER A 357 -7.49 -3.70 11.44
CA SER A 357 -8.17 -3.07 12.56
C SER A 357 -7.32 -1.94 13.15
N VAL A 358 -7.95 -0.96 13.79
CA VAL A 358 -7.22 0.10 14.50
C VAL A 358 -6.86 -0.35 15.91
N LEU A 359 -5.59 -0.27 16.26
CA LEU A 359 -5.10 -0.55 17.62
C LEU A 359 -5.16 0.69 18.50
N ASN A 360 -4.74 1.84 17.98
CA ASN A 360 -4.66 3.08 18.74
C ASN A 360 -4.68 4.31 17.82
N VAL A 361 -5.07 5.48 18.39
CA VAL A 361 -4.92 6.81 17.81
C VAL A 361 -4.37 7.78 18.86
N GLU A 362 -3.39 8.59 18.46
CA GLU A 362 -2.65 9.54 19.32
C GLU A 362 -2.54 10.92 18.68
#